data_8cc92af557e55389667b69be5b4e95f5
#
_entry.id   8cc92af557e55389667b69be5b4e95f5
#
_cell.length_a   1.000
_cell.length_b   1.000
_cell.length_c   1.000
_cell.angle_alpha   90.00
_cell.angle_beta   90.00
_cell.angle_gamma   90.00
#
_symmetry.space_group_name_H-M   'P 1'
#
loop_
_entity.id
_entity.type
_entity.pdbx_description
1 polymer ?
#
loop_
_entity_poly.entity_id
_entity_poly.type
_entity_poly.pdbx_seq_one_letter_code
_entity_poly.pdbx_strand_id
1 'polypeptide(L)'
;MNLSIRLPLLVLLPLTVLVGSASAQDASVPKHLQLARDFVANTKQENNSYSNTHIYTRMPGDLFASEYVVATDCGGFVEDMFRRAKSGVLEQLKTKKFKNRFSIFDWHPSIVKEEAFTRIRKVPDIQPGDVAVWLYMSMGTHTLPGHMLFIDSVPVKLEKPRKPVVEGLDQYEVTIIDTSQEAKSRDDTRYVSDAALRDENEAKGKQRGSVASPNYKGVGRGHIRFYADAAGDIKGIAFSFDKAKFHGLDDWNIVVGRPRLVAIGAKP
;
A
#
# COMPACT_ATOMS: atom_id res chain seq x y z
N MET A 1 -13.05 19.89 83.74
CA MET A 1 -13.50 18.76 82.95
C MET A 1 -13.12 19.04 81.49
N ASN A 2 -11.96 18.45 81.05
CA ASN A 2 -11.48 18.63 79.67
C ASN A 2 -11.90 17.39 78.86
N LEU A 3 -12.77 17.56 77.90
CA LEU A 3 -13.27 16.50 77.00
C LEU A 3 -12.35 16.53 75.72
N SER A 4 -11.45 15.56 75.60
CA SER A 4 -10.61 15.38 74.41
C SER A 4 -11.38 14.52 73.41
N ILE A 5 -11.80 15.12 72.31
CA ILE A 5 -12.42 14.42 71.19
C ILE A 5 -11.27 13.94 70.28
N ARG A 6 -11.08 12.62 70.15
CA ARG A 6 -10.20 12.00 69.17
C ARG A 6 -10.96 11.77 67.84
N LEU A 7 -10.57 12.45 66.80
CA LEU A 7 -11.04 12.14 65.43
C LEU A 7 -10.28 10.90 64.91
N PRO A 8 -10.98 9.96 64.26
CA PRO A 8 -10.31 8.86 63.58
C PRO A 8 -9.71 9.34 62.25
N LEU A 9 -8.44 8.94 62.04
CA LEU A 9 -7.66 9.17 60.84
C LEU A 9 -8.18 8.25 59.73
N LEU A 10 -8.84 8.82 58.74
CA LEU A 10 -9.32 8.08 57.55
C LEU A 10 -8.12 7.88 56.61
N VAL A 11 -7.62 6.67 56.51
CA VAL A 11 -6.56 6.30 55.58
C VAL A 11 -7.20 6.05 54.20
N LEU A 12 -7.06 7.00 53.29
CA LEU A 12 -7.40 6.84 51.87
C LEU A 12 -6.32 6.02 51.17
N LEU A 13 -6.61 4.76 50.88
CA LEU A 13 -5.79 3.93 49.99
C LEU A 13 -5.95 4.40 48.52
N PRO A 14 -4.85 4.67 47.80
CA PRO A 14 -4.94 5.01 46.39
C PRO A 14 -5.34 3.75 45.61
N LEU A 15 -6.47 3.86 44.89
CA LEU A 15 -6.92 2.87 43.90
C LEU A 15 -6.04 2.99 42.65
N THR A 16 -5.00 2.17 42.56
CA THR A 16 -4.18 2.06 41.33
C THR A 16 -4.99 1.34 40.28
N VAL A 17 -5.55 2.11 39.35
CA VAL A 17 -6.13 1.57 38.12
C VAL A 17 -4.98 1.07 37.25
N LEU A 18 -4.77 -0.24 37.20
CA LEU A 18 -3.94 -0.90 36.22
C LEU A 18 -4.64 -0.75 34.86
N VAL A 19 -4.27 0.29 34.11
CA VAL A 19 -4.56 0.36 32.68
C VAL A 19 -3.73 -0.73 32.03
N GLY A 20 -4.34 -1.89 31.84
CA GLY A 20 -3.78 -2.95 31.04
C GLY A 20 -3.58 -2.41 29.61
N SER A 21 -2.32 -2.17 29.27
CA SER A 21 -1.93 -1.98 27.87
C SER A 21 -2.33 -3.26 27.12
N ALA A 22 -3.45 -3.21 26.41
CA ALA A 22 -3.75 -4.25 25.44
C ALA A 22 -2.53 -4.29 24.49
N SER A 23 -1.71 -5.33 24.61
CA SER A 23 -0.68 -5.63 23.63
C SER A 23 -1.39 -5.71 22.29
N ALA A 24 -1.07 -4.79 21.39
CA ALA A 24 -1.45 -4.92 20.00
C ALA A 24 -0.96 -6.30 19.58
N GLN A 25 -1.92 -7.22 19.42
CA GLN A 25 -1.68 -8.57 18.96
C GLN A 25 -0.93 -8.41 17.65
N ASP A 26 0.27 -8.94 17.57
CA ASP A 26 1.13 -8.90 16.39
C ASP A 26 0.39 -9.66 15.29
N ALA A 27 -0.49 -8.94 14.60
CA ALA A 27 -1.26 -9.51 13.51
C ALA A 27 -0.24 -9.87 12.43
N SER A 28 0.05 -11.16 12.31
CA SER A 28 1.06 -11.67 11.38
C SER A 28 0.81 -11.06 10.00
N VAL A 29 1.85 -10.47 9.42
CA VAL A 29 1.80 -9.84 8.08
C VAL A 29 1.17 -10.82 7.10
N PRO A 30 0.13 -10.44 6.35
CA PRO A 30 -0.52 -11.33 5.40
C PRO A 30 0.48 -11.88 4.39
N LYS A 31 0.40 -13.18 4.07
CA LYS A 31 1.38 -13.87 3.22
C LYS A 31 1.57 -13.22 1.84
N HIS A 32 0.51 -12.66 1.25
CA HIS A 32 0.61 -11.96 -0.04
C HIS A 32 1.44 -10.68 0.07
N LEU A 33 1.34 -9.95 1.19
CA LEU A 33 2.18 -8.78 1.44
C LEU A 33 3.63 -9.18 1.74
N GLN A 34 3.84 -10.26 2.51
CA GLN A 34 5.20 -10.76 2.75
C GLN A 34 5.88 -11.13 1.45
N LEU A 35 5.20 -11.84 0.55
CA LEU A 35 5.72 -12.15 -0.79
C LEU A 35 6.05 -10.89 -1.59
N ALA A 36 5.17 -9.87 -1.55
CA ALA A 36 5.45 -8.60 -2.21
C ALA A 36 6.71 -7.93 -1.67
N ARG A 37 6.91 -7.94 -0.35
CA ARG A 37 8.14 -7.45 0.31
C ARG A 37 9.38 -8.25 -0.12
N ASP A 38 9.26 -9.58 -0.21
CA ASP A 38 10.36 -10.45 -0.66
C ASP A 38 10.76 -10.12 -2.10
N PHE A 39 9.79 -9.87 -3.00
CA PHE A 39 10.08 -9.43 -4.35
C PHE A 39 10.80 -8.07 -4.37
N VAL A 40 10.34 -7.08 -3.60
CA VAL A 40 11.02 -5.79 -3.50
C VAL A 40 12.46 -5.93 -3.00
N ALA A 41 12.68 -6.76 -1.98
CA ALA A 41 13.96 -6.92 -1.33
C ALA A 41 15.01 -7.68 -2.19
N ASN A 42 14.53 -8.60 -3.04
CA ASN A 42 15.43 -9.56 -3.71
C ASN A 42 15.47 -9.42 -5.24
N THR A 43 14.60 -8.59 -5.85
CA THR A 43 14.64 -8.36 -7.29
C THR A 43 15.76 -7.39 -7.62
N LYS A 44 16.78 -7.86 -8.36
CA LYS A 44 17.84 -7.01 -8.90
C LYS A 44 17.28 -6.08 -9.98
N GLN A 45 17.93 -4.94 -10.19
CA GLN A 45 17.44 -3.93 -11.14
C GLN A 45 17.34 -4.45 -12.58
N GLU A 46 18.31 -5.21 -13.05
CA GLU A 46 18.31 -5.84 -14.37
C GLU A 46 17.16 -6.83 -14.57
N ASN A 47 16.63 -7.37 -13.48
CA ASN A 47 15.51 -8.32 -13.45
C ASN A 47 14.16 -7.63 -13.11
N ASN A 48 14.13 -6.31 -13.02
CA ASN A 48 12.98 -5.53 -12.58
C ASN A 48 12.45 -4.62 -13.69
N SER A 49 11.28 -4.92 -14.22
CA SER A 49 10.69 -4.15 -15.31
C SER A 49 9.17 -4.01 -15.17
N TYR A 50 8.64 -2.91 -15.70
CA TYR A 50 7.21 -2.72 -15.89
C TYR A 50 6.84 -3.17 -17.31
N SER A 51 5.91 -4.10 -17.44
CA SER A 51 5.50 -4.64 -18.74
C SER A 51 4.00 -4.89 -18.79
N ASN A 52 3.36 -4.47 -19.90
CA ASN A 52 1.96 -4.76 -20.20
C ASN A 52 1.81 -5.95 -21.17
N THR A 53 2.90 -6.42 -21.74
CA THR A 53 2.91 -7.48 -22.76
C THR A 53 3.46 -8.80 -22.26
N HIS A 54 4.54 -8.73 -21.49
CA HIS A 54 5.16 -9.90 -20.84
C HIS A 54 4.83 -9.81 -19.36
N ILE A 55 3.89 -10.64 -18.90
CA ILE A 55 3.36 -10.54 -17.54
C ILE A 55 3.72 -11.81 -16.80
N TYR A 56 4.83 -11.75 -16.07
CA TYR A 56 5.26 -12.80 -15.19
C TYR A 56 6.11 -12.26 -14.04
N THR A 57 6.10 -13.00 -12.93
CA THR A 57 7.09 -12.90 -11.87
C THR A 57 7.72 -14.28 -11.67
N ARG A 58 8.97 -14.32 -11.22
CA ARG A 58 9.65 -15.55 -10.86
C ARG A 58 10.39 -15.36 -9.55
N MET A 59 10.53 -16.43 -8.80
CA MET A 59 11.32 -16.48 -7.56
C MET A 59 12.06 -17.82 -7.47
N PRO A 60 13.15 -17.91 -6.68
CA PRO A 60 13.80 -19.19 -6.44
C PRO A 60 12.81 -20.25 -5.98
N GLY A 61 12.87 -21.43 -6.62
CA GLY A 61 11.91 -22.51 -6.43
C GLY A 61 10.82 -22.61 -7.50
N ASP A 62 10.62 -21.59 -8.32
CA ASP A 62 9.82 -21.72 -9.55
C ASP A 62 10.63 -22.48 -10.62
N LEU A 63 9.93 -23.07 -11.58
CA LEU A 63 10.55 -23.82 -12.66
C LEU A 63 11.57 -22.95 -13.43
N PHE A 64 12.82 -23.37 -13.47
CA PHE A 64 13.95 -22.70 -14.12
C PHE A 64 14.27 -21.29 -13.55
N ALA A 65 13.86 -20.98 -12.32
CA ALA A 65 14.18 -19.70 -11.70
C ALA A 65 15.24 -19.87 -10.59
N SER A 66 16.37 -19.20 -10.73
CA SER A 66 17.41 -19.07 -9.71
C SER A 66 17.38 -17.73 -8.99
N GLU A 67 16.68 -16.75 -9.53
CA GLU A 67 16.61 -15.36 -9.05
C GLU A 67 15.18 -14.84 -9.08
N TYR A 68 14.96 -13.73 -8.34
CA TYR A 68 13.72 -12.98 -8.44
C TYR A 68 13.70 -12.16 -9.74
N VAL A 69 12.60 -12.26 -10.48
CA VAL A 69 12.38 -11.53 -11.73
C VAL A 69 10.98 -10.94 -11.70
N VAL A 70 10.87 -9.67 -12.08
CA VAL A 70 9.59 -8.96 -12.24
C VAL A 70 9.52 -8.37 -13.65
N ALA A 71 8.57 -8.83 -14.44
CA ALA A 71 8.21 -8.26 -15.73
C ALA A 71 6.68 -8.25 -15.81
N THR A 72 6.03 -7.24 -15.22
CA THR A 72 4.56 -7.22 -15.08
C THR A 72 4.04 -5.80 -14.90
N ASP A 73 2.74 -5.63 -15.15
CA ASP A 73 1.98 -4.44 -14.73
C ASP A 73 1.49 -4.56 -13.27
N CYS A 74 0.84 -3.50 -12.78
CA CYS A 74 0.33 -3.44 -11.41
C CYS A 74 -0.67 -4.55 -11.10
N GLY A 75 -1.60 -4.84 -12.01
CA GLY A 75 -2.61 -5.88 -11.84
C GLY A 75 -2.02 -7.28 -11.82
N GLY A 76 -1.08 -7.55 -12.74
CA GLY A 76 -0.41 -8.85 -12.81
C GLY A 76 0.43 -9.14 -11.56
N PHE A 77 1.10 -8.14 -10.99
CA PHE A 77 1.85 -8.29 -9.75
C PHE A 77 0.94 -8.65 -8.58
N VAL A 78 -0.12 -7.87 -8.35
CA VAL A 78 -1.06 -8.12 -7.25
C VAL A 78 -1.74 -9.47 -7.40
N GLU A 79 -2.19 -9.83 -8.61
CA GLU A 79 -2.79 -11.13 -8.89
C GLU A 79 -1.82 -12.29 -8.56
N ASP A 80 -0.54 -12.16 -8.95
CA ASP A 80 0.44 -13.22 -8.70
C ASP A 80 0.77 -13.37 -7.21
N MET A 81 0.84 -12.29 -6.46
CA MET A 81 1.05 -12.37 -5.01
C MET A 81 -0.10 -13.08 -4.30
N PHE A 82 -1.36 -12.82 -4.67
CA PHE A 82 -2.50 -13.55 -4.13
C PHE A 82 -2.50 -15.04 -4.54
N ARG A 83 -2.12 -15.35 -5.77
CA ARG A 83 -2.00 -16.73 -6.27
C ARG A 83 -0.93 -17.51 -5.50
N ARG A 84 0.27 -16.95 -5.34
CA ARG A 84 1.38 -17.55 -4.58
C ARG A 84 1.05 -17.71 -3.10
N ALA A 85 0.34 -16.74 -2.53
CA ALA A 85 -0.11 -16.82 -1.15
C ALA A 85 -1.18 -17.90 -0.92
N LYS A 86 -1.81 -18.41 -1.99
CA LYS A 86 -2.97 -19.32 -1.91
C LYS A 86 -4.07 -18.73 -1.02
N SER A 87 -4.37 -17.45 -1.22
CA SER A 87 -5.20 -16.64 -0.32
C SER A 87 -6.70 -16.88 -0.46
N GLY A 88 -7.14 -17.58 -1.51
CA GLY A 88 -8.55 -17.77 -1.84
C GLY A 88 -9.26 -16.50 -2.35
N VAL A 89 -8.55 -15.38 -2.50
CA VAL A 89 -9.12 -14.12 -3.01
C VAL A 89 -9.54 -14.24 -4.46
N LEU A 90 -8.69 -14.87 -5.29
CA LEU A 90 -8.93 -14.98 -6.74
C LEU A 90 -10.15 -15.86 -7.07
N GLU A 91 -10.41 -16.86 -6.23
CA GLU A 91 -11.54 -17.77 -6.35
C GLU A 91 -12.87 -17.10 -5.98
N GLN A 92 -12.82 -16.05 -5.17
CA GLN A 92 -14.00 -15.28 -4.75
C GLN A 92 -14.38 -14.19 -5.75
N LEU A 93 -13.49 -13.84 -6.70
CA LEU A 93 -13.80 -12.86 -7.74
C LEU A 93 -14.82 -13.46 -8.70
N LYS A 94 -16.03 -12.88 -8.77
CA LYS A 94 -17.17 -13.41 -9.56
C LYS A 94 -17.11 -13.08 -11.04
N THR A 95 -16.04 -12.43 -11.49
CA THR A 95 -15.87 -12.01 -12.88
C THR A 95 -15.13 -13.06 -13.70
N LYS A 96 -15.40 -13.08 -15.01
CA LYS A 96 -14.68 -13.92 -15.95
C LYS A 96 -13.35 -13.28 -16.29
N LYS A 97 -12.26 -14.02 -16.10
CA LYS A 97 -10.92 -13.57 -16.52
C LYS A 97 -10.87 -13.23 -17.99
N PHE A 98 -10.33 -12.06 -18.31
CA PHE A 98 -9.97 -11.73 -19.68
C PHE A 98 -8.56 -12.22 -19.97
N LYS A 99 -8.38 -13.07 -20.99
CA LYS A 99 -7.07 -13.67 -21.33
C LYS A 99 -6.34 -14.30 -20.13
N ASN A 100 -7.08 -15.03 -19.30
CA ASN A 100 -6.57 -15.73 -18.11
C ASN A 100 -6.08 -14.83 -16.96
N ARG A 101 -6.40 -13.53 -16.96
CA ARG A 101 -6.05 -12.60 -15.88
C ARG A 101 -7.23 -11.66 -15.56
N PHE A 102 -7.20 -11.11 -14.36
CA PHE A 102 -8.14 -10.07 -13.95
C PHE A 102 -7.64 -8.69 -14.41
N SER A 103 -8.55 -7.85 -14.88
CA SER A 103 -8.29 -6.46 -15.21
C SER A 103 -8.61 -5.55 -14.03
N ILE A 104 -8.18 -4.30 -14.10
CA ILE A 104 -8.55 -3.29 -13.10
C ILE A 104 -10.08 -3.12 -13.00
N PHE A 105 -10.81 -3.35 -14.10
CA PHE A 105 -12.27 -3.32 -14.15
C PHE A 105 -12.94 -4.51 -13.44
N ASP A 106 -12.17 -5.53 -13.05
CA ASP A 106 -12.64 -6.66 -12.25
C ASP A 106 -12.37 -6.40 -10.76
N TRP A 107 -11.17 -5.90 -10.44
CA TRP A 107 -10.74 -5.63 -9.08
C TRP A 107 -11.55 -4.52 -8.42
N HIS A 108 -11.71 -3.37 -9.09
CA HIS A 108 -12.40 -2.22 -8.54
C HIS A 108 -13.86 -2.54 -8.16
N PRO A 109 -14.72 -3.08 -9.05
CA PRO A 109 -16.09 -3.45 -8.70
C PRO A 109 -16.19 -4.52 -7.62
N SER A 110 -15.23 -5.46 -7.55
CA SER A 110 -15.21 -6.49 -6.52
C SER A 110 -15.03 -5.89 -5.12
N ILE A 111 -14.21 -4.83 -4.99
CA ILE A 111 -14.07 -4.08 -3.74
C ILE A 111 -15.36 -3.28 -3.44
N VAL A 112 -15.92 -2.59 -4.43
CA VAL A 112 -17.15 -1.80 -4.26
C VAL A 112 -18.31 -2.66 -3.80
N LYS A 113 -18.47 -3.86 -4.38
CA LYS A 113 -19.54 -4.82 -4.07
C LYS A 113 -19.22 -5.72 -2.87
N GLU A 114 -18.02 -5.58 -2.31
CA GLU A 114 -17.54 -6.39 -1.20
C GLU A 114 -17.61 -7.91 -1.48
N GLU A 115 -17.22 -8.33 -2.69
CA GLU A 115 -17.23 -9.75 -3.10
C GLU A 115 -16.07 -10.54 -2.47
N ALA A 116 -14.82 -10.22 -2.84
CA ALA A 116 -13.60 -10.85 -2.31
C ALA A 116 -12.91 -9.99 -1.24
N PHE A 117 -13.47 -8.83 -0.93
CA PHE A 117 -12.88 -7.82 -0.06
C PHE A 117 -13.91 -7.25 0.92
N THR A 118 -13.45 -6.76 2.06
CA THR A 118 -14.17 -5.80 2.88
C THR A 118 -13.73 -4.41 2.44
N ARG A 119 -14.67 -3.55 2.05
CA ARG A 119 -14.36 -2.18 1.62
C ARG A 119 -13.96 -1.32 2.81
N ILE A 120 -12.81 -0.68 2.74
CA ILE A 120 -12.30 0.29 3.71
C ILE A 120 -12.65 1.69 3.23
N ARG A 121 -13.37 2.45 4.03
CA ARG A 121 -13.86 3.80 3.67
C ARG A 121 -13.09 4.91 4.34
N LYS A 122 -12.41 4.61 5.47
CA LYS A 122 -11.68 5.60 6.27
C LYS A 122 -10.18 5.35 6.20
N VAL A 123 -9.41 6.43 6.07
CA VAL A 123 -7.95 6.32 6.03
C VAL A 123 -7.39 5.70 7.31
N PRO A 124 -7.86 6.05 8.55
CA PRO A 124 -7.33 5.43 9.77
C PRO A 124 -7.59 3.91 9.88
N ASP A 125 -8.54 3.37 9.12
CA ASP A 125 -8.87 1.93 9.16
C ASP A 125 -8.00 1.09 8.20
N ILE A 126 -7.21 1.74 7.35
CA ILE A 126 -6.30 1.09 6.40
C ILE A 126 -5.21 0.34 7.16
N GLN A 127 -4.89 -0.88 6.71
CA GLN A 127 -3.90 -1.75 7.31
C GLN A 127 -2.93 -2.33 6.27
N PRO A 128 -1.73 -2.76 6.69
CA PRO A 128 -0.82 -3.50 5.82
C PRO A 128 -1.48 -4.75 5.23
N GLY A 129 -1.35 -4.93 3.91
CA GLY A 129 -1.98 -6.01 3.16
C GLY A 129 -3.32 -5.63 2.51
N ASP A 130 -3.89 -4.47 2.84
CA ASP A 130 -5.00 -3.93 2.07
C ASP A 130 -4.55 -3.58 0.64
N VAL A 131 -5.50 -3.55 -0.29
CA VAL A 131 -5.26 -3.21 -1.70
C VAL A 131 -5.97 -1.91 -2.02
N ALA A 132 -5.25 -0.92 -2.55
CA ALA A 132 -5.87 0.26 -3.13
C ALA A 132 -5.97 0.10 -4.65
N VAL A 133 -7.13 0.43 -5.19
CA VAL A 133 -7.45 0.32 -6.62
C VAL A 133 -8.16 1.59 -7.06
N TRP A 134 -7.83 2.10 -8.24
CA TRP A 134 -8.59 3.21 -8.81
C TRP A 134 -8.75 3.11 -10.31
N LEU A 135 -9.81 3.75 -10.80
CA LEU A 135 -10.09 3.94 -12.21
C LEU A 135 -9.90 5.40 -12.57
N TYR A 136 -9.25 5.68 -13.68
CA TYR A 136 -9.23 7.03 -14.25
C TYR A 136 -10.60 7.35 -14.85
N MET A 137 -11.30 8.35 -14.31
CA MET A 137 -12.63 8.72 -14.77
C MET A 137 -12.60 9.42 -16.12
N SER A 138 -11.47 10.04 -16.46
CA SER A 138 -11.18 10.57 -17.79
C SER A 138 -9.96 9.87 -18.36
N MET A 139 -10.11 9.18 -19.47
CA MET A 139 -8.98 8.53 -20.14
C MET A 139 -7.98 9.53 -20.73
N GLY A 140 -8.38 10.73 -21.09
CA GLY A 140 -7.52 11.85 -21.49
C GLY A 140 -6.14 11.45 -22.04
N THR A 141 -5.11 11.72 -21.22
CA THR A 141 -3.72 11.34 -21.51
C THR A 141 -3.32 9.96 -20.99
N HIS A 142 -4.22 9.26 -20.27
CA HIS A 142 -3.92 7.96 -19.69
C HIS A 142 -4.06 6.85 -20.74
N THR A 143 -3.03 6.02 -20.85
CA THR A 143 -3.03 4.83 -21.74
C THR A 143 -3.58 3.58 -21.04
N LEU A 144 -3.73 3.63 -19.71
CA LEU A 144 -4.21 2.53 -18.86
C LEU A 144 -5.47 2.97 -18.12
N PRO A 145 -6.39 2.04 -17.85
CA PRO A 145 -7.70 2.38 -17.25
C PRO A 145 -7.62 2.76 -15.78
N GLY A 146 -6.51 2.52 -15.10
CA GLY A 146 -6.33 2.78 -13.68
C GLY A 146 -5.04 2.18 -13.14
N HIS A 147 -4.98 2.01 -11.83
CA HIS A 147 -3.83 1.41 -11.15
C HIS A 147 -4.26 0.66 -9.88
N MET A 148 -3.37 -0.21 -9.37
CA MET A 148 -3.56 -0.89 -8.10
C MET A 148 -2.23 -1.15 -7.41
N LEU A 149 -2.30 -1.30 -6.08
CA LEU A 149 -1.13 -1.48 -5.22
C LEU A 149 -1.47 -2.17 -3.90
N PHE A 150 -0.46 -2.67 -3.22
CA PHE A 150 -0.56 -3.09 -1.82
C PHE A 150 -0.23 -1.95 -0.87
N ILE A 151 -1.00 -1.83 0.20
CA ILE A 151 -0.67 -1.01 1.36
C ILE A 151 0.36 -1.77 2.20
N ASP A 152 1.46 -1.10 2.58
CA ASP A 152 2.58 -1.72 3.32
C ASP A 152 2.79 -1.14 4.73
N SER A 153 2.09 -0.06 5.08
CA SER A 153 2.09 0.49 6.44
C SER A 153 0.69 0.92 6.88
N VAL A 154 0.50 1.08 8.18
CA VAL A 154 -0.61 1.88 8.69
C VAL A 154 -0.42 3.34 8.26
N PRO A 155 -1.52 4.09 7.98
CA PRO A 155 -1.45 5.50 7.68
C PRO A 155 -0.93 6.33 8.86
N VAL A 156 -0.04 7.28 8.57
CA VAL A 156 0.48 8.24 9.57
C VAL A 156 0.00 9.63 9.19
N LYS A 157 -0.80 10.25 10.06
CA LYS A 157 -1.28 11.62 9.84
C LYS A 157 -0.09 12.59 9.85
N LEU A 158 0.00 13.45 8.84
CA LEU A 158 1.05 14.44 8.74
C LEU A 158 0.75 15.63 9.67
N GLU A 159 1.66 15.93 10.58
CA GLU A 159 1.57 17.13 11.42
C GLU A 159 1.67 18.41 10.59
N LYS A 160 2.49 18.41 9.54
CA LYS A 160 2.68 19.50 8.60
C LYS A 160 2.23 19.07 7.20
N PRO A 161 1.07 19.56 6.74
CA PRO A 161 0.58 19.23 5.41
C PRO A 161 1.58 19.63 4.31
N ARG A 162 1.69 18.80 3.28
CA ARG A 162 2.52 19.05 2.09
C ARG A 162 1.67 19.54 0.93
N LYS A 163 2.27 20.28 0.02
CA LYS A 163 1.56 20.71 -1.20
C LYS A 163 1.17 19.51 -2.08
N PRO A 164 -0.03 19.50 -2.70
CA PRO A 164 -1.07 20.49 -2.51
C PRO A 164 -1.76 20.33 -1.15
N VAL A 165 -2.05 21.46 -0.50
CA VAL A 165 -2.94 21.47 0.66
C VAL A 165 -4.35 21.67 0.13
N VAL A 166 -5.26 20.78 0.49
CA VAL A 166 -6.67 20.85 0.14
C VAL A 166 -7.43 21.25 1.41
N GLU A 167 -8.21 22.31 1.31
CA GLU A 167 -8.98 22.84 2.46
C GLU A 167 -9.93 21.78 3.02
N GLY A 168 -9.97 21.66 4.34
CA GLY A 168 -10.82 20.70 5.04
C GLY A 168 -10.35 19.26 4.98
N LEU A 169 -9.19 18.97 4.37
CA LEU A 169 -8.65 17.62 4.29
C LEU A 169 -7.33 17.46 5.05
N ASP A 170 -7.28 16.42 5.87
CA ASP A 170 -6.07 15.93 6.50
C ASP A 170 -5.25 15.08 5.51
N GLN A 171 -3.94 15.06 5.68
CA GLN A 171 -3.03 14.23 4.88
C GLN A 171 -2.44 13.11 5.72
N TYR A 172 -2.36 11.94 5.12
CA TYR A 172 -1.77 10.74 5.72
C TYR A 172 -0.71 10.16 4.79
N GLU A 173 0.49 9.95 5.32
CA GLU A 173 1.53 9.19 4.64
C GLU A 173 1.24 7.70 4.74
N VAL A 174 1.42 7.00 3.63
CA VAL A 174 1.26 5.54 3.55
C VAL A 174 2.37 4.96 2.71
N THR A 175 3.06 3.96 3.25
CA THR A 175 4.00 3.14 2.48
C THR A 175 3.22 2.14 1.62
N ILE A 176 3.65 1.98 0.37
CA ILE A 176 3.01 1.08 -0.59
C ILE A 176 4.03 0.21 -1.32
N ILE A 177 3.56 -0.89 -1.89
CA ILE A 177 4.29 -1.70 -2.86
C ILE A 177 3.47 -1.79 -4.15
N ASP A 178 4.07 -1.40 -5.26
CA ASP A 178 3.45 -1.50 -6.58
C ASP A 178 4.47 -1.84 -7.66
N THR A 179 3.98 -2.22 -8.84
CA THR A 179 4.77 -2.15 -10.07
C THR A 179 4.32 -0.94 -10.87
N SER A 180 5.26 -0.12 -11.26
CA SER A 180 4.95 1.10 -12.00
C SER A 180 6.11 1.56 -12.88
N GLN A 181 5.86 2.60 -13.67
CA GLN A 181 6.88 3.25 -14.51
C GLN A 181 7.60 4.38 -13.77
N GLU A 182 7.19 4.71 -12.56
CA GLU A 182 7.72 5.83 -11.79
C GLU A 182 7.85 5.49 -10.31
N ALA A 183 8.91 5.99 -9.69
CA ALA A 183 9.08 5.96 -8.24
C ALA A 183 8.08 6.92 -7.54
N LYS A 184 7.70 6.61 -6.29
CA LYS A 184 6.65 7.32 -5.55
C LYS A 184 7.18 8.35 -4.55
N SER A 185 8.41 8.17 -4.08
CA SER A 185 9.05 9.04 -3.11
C SER A 185 10.57 9.06 -3.35
N ARG A 186 11.28 9.96 -2.71
CA ARG A 186 12.74 10.07 -2.85
C ARG A 186 13.50 8.85 -2.31
N ASP A 187 12.91 8.15 -1.38
CA ASP A 187 13.40 6.93 -0.76
C ASP A 187 12.78 5.66 -1.34
N ASP A 188 12.06 5.79 -2.47
CA ASP A 188 11.52 4.63 -3.19
C ASP A 188 12.64 3.66 -3.55
N THR A 189 12.42 2.38 -3.28
CA THR A 189 13.44 1.33 -3.48
C THR A 189 13.90 1.21 -4.93
N ARG A 190 13.14 1.70 -5.90
CA ARG A 190 13.56 1.81 -7.29
C ARG A 190 14.75 2.75 -7.48
N TYR A 191 14.95 3.72 -6.56
CA TYR A 191 16.12 4.61 -6.59
C TYR A 191 17.34 4.03 -5.86
N VAL A 192 17.12 3.14 -4.90
CA VAL A 192 18.19 2.68 -3.99
C VAL A 192 19.14 1.70 -4.64
N SER A 193 18.72 1.01 -5.70
CA SER A 193 19.53 -0.02 -6.33
C SER A 193 20.79 0.50 -7.05
N ASP A 194 21.01 1.83 -7.07
CA ASP A 194 22.13 2.40 -7.82
C ASP A 194 22.90 3.46 -7.03
N ALA A 195 23.57 3.02 -5.95
CA ALA A 195 24.50 3.86 -5.20
C ALA A 195 25.61 4.42 -6.11
N ALA A 196 26.11 3.61 -7.04
CA ALA A 196 27.16 4.02 -7.99
C ALA A 196 26.68 5.12 -8.94
N LEU A 197 25.44 5.05 -9.46
CA LEU A 197 24.87 6.13 -10.28
C LEU A 197 24.54 7.38 -9.46
N ARG A 198 24.24 7.24 -8.17
CA ARG A 198 24.10 8.41 -7.27
C ARG A 198 25.42 9.15 -7.15
N ASP A 199 26.48 8.45 -6.80
CA ASP A 199 27.82 9.03 -6.60
C ASP A 199 28.33 9.66 -7.88
N GLU A 200 28.12 9.03 -9.03
CA GLU A 200 28.48 9.57 -10.34
C GLU A 200 27.68 10.83 -10.70
N ASN A 201 26.41 10.90 -10.34
CA ASN A 201 25.57 12.07 -10.63
C ASN A 201 25.79 13.23 -9.65
N GLU A 202 26.08 12.94 -8.37
CA GLU A 202 26.53 13.95 -7.41
C GLU A 202 27.88 14.54 -7.82
N ALA A 203 28.80 13.71 -8.28
CA ALA A 203 30.09 14.14 -8.82
C ALA A 203 29.97 15.00 -10.09
N LYS A 204 28.91 14.80 -10.90
CA LYS A 204 28.61 15.61 -12.10
C LYS A 204 27.76 16.85 -11.81
N GLY A 205 27.49 17.20 -10.52
CA GLY A 205 26.74 18.38 -10.12
C GLY A 205 25.25 18.35 -10.51
N LYS A 206 24.69 17.17 -10.81
CA LYS A 206 23.28 17.01 -11.11
C LYS A 206 22.47 16.95 -9.81
N GLN A 207 21.46 17.80 -9.69
CA GLN A 207 20.61 17.82 -8.49
C GLN A 207 19.99 16.44 -8.24
N ARG A 208 19.99 16.02 -6.97
CA ARG A 208 19.26 14.82 -6.49
C ARG A 208 17.82 14.86 -7.01
N GLY A 209 17.44 13.90 -7.83
CA GLY A 209 16.08 13.77 -8.39
C GLY A 209 15.91 14.27 -9.83
N SER A 210 16.95 14.84 -10.49
CA SER A 210 16.87 15.26 -11.90
C SER A 210 17.36 14.20 -12.90
N VAL A 211 17.88 13.09 -12.43
CA VAL A 211 18.32 12.01 -13.30
C VAL A 211 17.20 11.01 -13.46
N ALA A 212 16.46 11.17 -14.53
CA ALA A 212 15.68 10.08 -15.08
C ALA A 212 16.66 8.97 -15.52
N SER A 213 17.03 8.08 -14.61
CA SER A 213 17.61 6.82 -15.04
C SER A 213 16.54 6.10 -15.87
N PRO A 214 16.87 5.56 -17.02
CA PRO A 214 15.90 4.89 -17.89
C PRO A 214 15.23 3.67 -17.25
N ASN A 215 15.58 3.27 -16.04
CA ASN A 215 15.26 1.96 -15.48
C ASN A 215 14.52 1.95 -14.13
N TYR A 216 13.88 3.04 -13.68
CA TYR A 216 13.09 3.02 -12.43
C TYR A 216 11.68 2.41 -12.62
N LYS A 217 11.60 1.37 -13.45
CA LYS A 217 10.36 0.68 -13.77
C LYS A 217 10.33 -0.68 -13.08
N GLY A 218 9.15 -1.12 -12.70
CA GLY A 218 8.95 -2.43 -12.10
C GLY A 218 8.45 -2.35 -10.66
N VAL A 219 8.71 -3.38 -9.88
CA VAL A 219 8.30 -3.43 -8.47
C VAL A 219 9.15 -2.49 -7.63
N GLY A 220 8.51 -1.81 -6.69
CA GLY A 220 9.18 -0.98 -5.71
C GLY A 220 8.27 -0.68 -4.52
N ARG A 221 8.92 -0.20 -3.47
CA ARG A 221 8.33 0.24 -2.21
C ARG A 221 8.61 1.72 -2.06
N GLY A 222 7.57 2.51 -1.89
CA GLY A 222 7.67 3.96 -1.75
C GLY A 222 6.49 4.52 -0.98
N HIS A 223 6.34 5.85 -0.94
CA HIS A 223 5.31 6.53 -0.16
C HIS A 223 4.36 7.30 -1.06
N ILE A 224 3.08 7.27 -0.69
CA ILE A 224 2.01 8.09 -1.26
C ILE A 224 1.30 8.85 -0.13
N ARG A 225 0.39 9.76 -0.49
CA ARG A 225 -0.45 10.44 0.50
C ARG A 225 -1.92 10.17 0.22
N PHE A 226 -2.64 9.74 1.27
CA PHE A 226 -4.09 9.77 1.29
C PHE A 226 -4.60 11.09 1.87
N TYR A 227 -5.75 11.52 1.41
CA TYR A 227 -6.46 12.69 1.93
C TYR A 227 -7.80 12.23 2.50
N ALA A 228 -8.11 12.71 3.71
CA ALA A 228 -9.34 12.40 4.41
C ALA A 228 -10.01 13.65 4.96
N ASP A 229 -11.34 13.66 5.03
CA ASP A 229 -12.08 14.68 5.75
C ASP A 229 -11.99 14.50 7.27
N ALA A 230 -12.65 15.39 8.02
CA ALA A 230 -12.66 15.35 9.48
C ALA A 230 -13.29 14.06 10.07
N ALA A 231 -14.12 13.33 9.30
CA ALA A 231 -14.66 12.02 9.68
C ALA A 231 -13.70 10.87 9.39
N GLY A 232 -12.57 11.17 8.73
CA GLY A 232 -11.58 10.22 8.29
C GLY A 232 -11.89 9.56 6.94
N ASP A 233 -12.98 9.95 6.27
CA ASP A 233 -13.39 9.35 5.01
C ASP A 233 -12.40 9.69 3.89
N ILE A 234 -12.03 8.69 3.07
CA ILE A 234 -11.13 8.84 1.94
C ILE A 234 -11.72 9.83 0.93
N LYS A 235 -10.98 10.89 0.58
CA LYS A 235 -11.39 11.92 -0.39
C LYS A 235 -10.48 11.98 -1.61
N GLY A 236 -9.31 11.35 -1.58
CA GLY A 236 -8.39 11.32 -2.69
C GLY A 236 -6.99 10.90 -2.29
N ILE A 237 -6.09 10.96 -3.27
CA ILE A 237 -4.66 10.66 -3.06
C ILE A 237 -3.75 11.65 -3.79
N ALA A 238 -2.51 11.75 -3.34
CA ALA A 238 -1.39 12.12 -4.18
C ALA A 238 -0.56 10.85 -4.43
N PHE A 239 -0.49 10.42 -5.67
CA PHE A 239 0.19 9.18 -6.08
C PHE A 239 1.72 9.31 -6.08
N SER A 240 2.23 10.21 -5.31
CA SER A 240 3.64 10.36 -4.96
C SER A 240 3.70 11.22 -3.71
N PHE A 241 4.58 10.86 -2.79
CA PHE A 241 4.76 11.64 -1.58
C PHE A 241 5.35 13.03 -1.86
N ASP A 242 6.22 13.13 -2.84
CA ASP A 242 6.94 14.37 -3.17
C ASP A 242 6.30 15.22 -4.28
N LYS A 243 5.48 14.61 -5.15
CA LYS A 243 4.82 15.35 -6.24
C LYS A 243 3.58 16.08 -5.74
N ALA A 244 3.41 17.33 -6.21
CA ALA A 244 2.32 18.20 -5.79
C ALA A 244 1.08 18.05 -6.69
N LYS A 245 0.53 16.85 -6.78
CA LYS A 245 -0.72 16.61 -7.52
C LYS A 245 -1.69 15.80 -6.66
N PHE A 246 -2.84 16.41 -6.39
CA PHE A 246 -3.98 15.77 -5.74
C PHE A 246 -4.94 15.23 -6.79
N HIS A 247 -5.48 14.04 -6.54
CA HIS A 247 -6.52 13.42 -7.31
C HIS A 247 -7.68 13.09 -6.39
N GLY A 248 -8.80 13.78 -6.58
CA GLY A 248 -10.05 13.53 -5.88
C GLY A 248 -10.77 12.29 -6.42
N LEU A 249 -11.85 11.90 -5.74
CA LEU A 249 -12.63 10.72 -6.13
C LEU A 249 -13.33 10.89 -7.49
N ASP A 250 -13.60 12.14 -7.91
CA ASP A 250 -14.20 12.46 -9.21
C ASP A 250 -13.20 12.29 -10.37
N ASP A 251 -11.90 12.51 -10.09
CA ASP A 251 -10.83 12.29 -11.08
C ASP A 251 -10.40 10.82 -11.12
N TRP A 252 -10.19 10.27 -9.93
CA TRP A 252 -9.77 8.89 -9.72
C TRP A 252 -10.74 8.22 -8.77
N ASN A 253 -11.55 7.33 -9.28
CA ASN A 253 -12.48 6.56 -8.46
C ASN A 253 -11.71 5.55 -7.60
N ILE A 254 -11.27 6.00 -6.42
CA ILE A 254 -10.38 5.26 -5.54
C ILE A 254 -11.19 4.42 -4.56
N VAL A 255 -10.83 3.16 -4.43
CA VAL A 255 -11.35 2.25 -3.42
C VAL A 255 -10.21 1.52 -2.71
N VAL A 256 -10.40 1.22 -1.43
CA VAL A 256 -9.49 0.39 -0.64
C VAL A 256 -10.25 -0.84 -0.17
N GLY A 257 -9.65 -2.02 -0.35
CA GLY A 257 -10.22 -3.30 0.03
C GLY A 257 -9.29 -4.13 0.87
N ARG A 258 -9.82 -4.64 2.00
CA ARG A 258 -9.15 -5.66 2.81
C ARG A 258 -9.49 -7.04 2.28
N PRO A 259 -8.51 -7.84 1.84
CA PRO A 259 -8.76 -9.16 1.29
C PRO A 259 -9.45 -10.08 2.31
N ARG A 260 -10.50 -10.78 1.89
CA ARG A 260 -11.12 -11.85 2.67
C ARG A 260 -10.36 -13.14 2.41
N LEU A 261 -9.38 -13.42 3.28
CA LEU A 261 -8.52 -14.59 3.15
C LEU A 261 -9.30 -15.85 3.51
N VAL A 262 -9.38 -16.79 2.58
CA VAL A 262 -10.02 -18.11 2.79
C VAL A 262 -8.99 -19.18 2.50
N ALA A 263 -8.80 -20.12 3.42
CA ALA A 263 -7.91 -21.25 3.17
C ALA A 263 -8.43 -22.04 1.97
N ILE A 264 -7.60 -22.20 0.93
CA ILE A 264 -7.94 -23.05 -0.22
C ILE A 264 -8.08 -24.49 0.28
N GLY A 265 -9.28 -25.05 0.15
CA GLY A 265 -9.61 -26.40 0.64
C GLY A 265 -10.58 -26.44 1.82
N ALA A 266 -10.89 -25.35 2.47
CA ALA A 266 -12.05 -25.27 3.33
C ALA A 266 -13.30 -25.25 2.43
N LYS A 267 -13.99 -26.39 2.28
CA LYS A 267 -15.34 -26.38 1.70
C LYS A 267 -16.23 -25.52 2.59
N PRO A 268 -17.10 -24.68 1.99
CA PRO A 268 -18.08 -23.92 2.76
C PRO A 268 -19.01 -24.82 3.53
#